data_689aa5174390401a7806b526b1b31903
#
_entry.id   689aa5174390401a7806b526b1b31903
#
_cell.length_a   1.000
_cell.length_b   1.000
_cell.length_c   1.000
_cell.angle_alpha   90.00
_cell.angle_beta   90.00
_cell.angle_gamma   90.00
#
_symmetry.space_group_name_H-M   'P 1'
#
loop_
_entity.id
_entity.type
_entity.pdbx_description
1 polymer ?
#
loop_
_entity_poly.entity_id
_entity_poly.type
_entity_poly.pdbx_seq_one_letter_code
_entity_poly.pdbx_strand_id
1 'polypeptide(L)'
;MGAVIVHASAASLSLPDGEQWLAHAKQGLAPYWMMPSARGEPEGNFPTFRCDDGQLLDVKRVCAELNYGWITPHFGREYTRMKSRQTYAYGVLFHLTGDPEALKLARQGAKYLIEELQDKEHGGFISFTQEGKAGLEWQQRTSQDQAYALVGLAMLYYLTRDAQIESVLIQQQRFIFDKYRLPDGKGLAWVLEDGDEQSAKQRELVAQLDQINGYLLLVAPLLPEPHKSRWLEELNWLTHVMLSHYYSAEEQRFYGAIHHKAVMMQSAKHNDFGHTIKAYWITYLSGQKLGNAAWQTLARQGMQHTLQQAQYAPNWADIAPWVPPALQAKWKGQQVLSWRSRPGNNGISSWEWAELDQAAMTLALLDGNVPKVLYYTLPSYMQIWVDPRFGGVGLNPQSTKAFHWGNAYHQFEHALVGYLFSQQMSKKPVTLYYAMDKAQAEHLAPYYFNADVQQVESLLNAAGLPRIKVQFTSLKP
;
A
#
# COMPACT_ATOMS: atom_id res chain seq x y z
N MET A 1 -33.49 -4.02 51.92
CA MET A 1 -32.48 -4.68 51.06
C MET A 1 -32.39 -3.92 49.75
N GLY A 2 -31.43 -3.00 49.66
CA GLY A 2 -31.21 -2.22 48.41
C GLY A 2 -30.36 -3.03 47.43
N ALA A 3 -30.88 -3.25 46.26
CA ALA A 3 -30.13 -3.86 45.18
C ALA A 3 -29.09 -2.87 44.68
N VAL A 4 -27.81 -3.17 44.88
CA VAL A 4 -26.68 -2.47 44.23
C VAL A 4 -26.67 -2.87 42.76
N ILE A 5 -27.12 -1.98 41.90
CA ILE A 5 -26.95 -2.11 40.47
C ILE A 5 -25.48 -1.84 40.18
N VAL A 6 -24.67 -2.90 40.04
CA VAL A 6 -23.32 -2.80 39.50
C VAL A 6 -23.47 -2.47 38.01
N HIS A 7 -23.27 -1.21 37.65
CA HIS A 7 -23.06 -0.81 36.27
C HIS A 7 -21.74 -1.42 35.83
N ALA A 8 -21.82 -2.51 35.10
CA ALA A 8 -20.67 -3.01 34.35
C ALA A 8 -20.25 -1.88 33.41
N SER A 9 -19.15 -1.21 33.74
CA SER A 9 -18.47 -0.27 32.85
C SER A 9 -18.21 -1.00 31.53
N ALA A 10 -18.84 -0.54 30.45
CA ALA A 10 -18.54 -1.01 29.11
C ALA A 10 -17.03 -0.82 28.90
N ALA A 11 -16.30 -1.92 28.82
CA ALA A 11 -14.85 -1.87 28.60
C ALA A 11 -14.63 -1.06 27.33
N SER A 12 -14.05 0.14 27.45
CA SER A 12 -13.76 1.01 26.31
C SER A 12 -12.86 0.24 25.33
N LEU A 13 -13.22 0.27 24.06
CA LEU A 13 -12.33 -0.21 22.99
C LEU A 13 -11.08 0.67 23.03
N SER A 14 -9.92 0.06 23.13
CA SER A 14 -8.63 0.77 23.07
C SER A 14 -8.06 0.69 21.66
N LEU A 15 -7.42 1.76 21.24
CA LEU A 15 -6.61 1.74 20.03
C LEU A 15 -5.46 0.74 20.20
N PRO A 16 -5.07 0.03 19.14
CA PRO A 16 -3.86 -0.78 19.18
C PRO A 16 -2.64 0.10 19.48
N ASP A 17 -1.79 -0.35 20.38
CA ASP A 17 -0.52 0.32 20.67
C ASP A 17 0.59 -0.11 19.70
N GLY A 18 1.79 0.50 19.83
CA GLY A 18 2.93 0.19 18.95
C GLY A 18 3.38 -1.26 19.03
N GLU A 19 3.31 -1.91 20.21
CA GLU A 19 3.69 -3.32 20.37
C GLU A 19 2.69 -4.24 19.67
N GLN A 20 1.41 -3.92 19.73
CA GLN A 20 0.37 -4.65 19.01
C GLN A 20 0.53 -4.52 17.49
N TRP A 21 0.93 -3.36 16.98
CA TRP A 21 1.26 -3.20 15.55
C TRP A 21 2.49 -4.00 15.13
N LEU A 22 3.55 -4.02 15.94
CA LEU A 22 4.72 -4.86 15.68
C LEU A 22 4.37 -6.36 15.76
N ALA A 23 3.53 -6.75 16.71
CA ALA A 23 3.01 -8.12 16.80
C ALA A 23 2.13 -8.47 15.59
N HIS A 24 1.27 -7.56 15.13
CA HIS A 24 0.48 -7.73 13.90
C HIS A 24 1.36 -7.98 12.68
N ALA A 25 2.43 -7.17 12.49
CA ALA A 25 3.36 -7.39 11.40
C ALA A 25 4.10 -8.74 11.49
N LYS A 26 4.61 -9.10 12.70
CA LYS A 26 5.42 -10.29 12.91
C LYS A 26 4.62 -11.59 13.00
N GLN A 27 3.49 -11.57 13.68
CA GLN A 27 2.70 -12.76 14.05
C GLN A 27 1.40 -12.86 13.24
N GLY A 28 0.86 -11.73 12.78
CA GLY A 28 -0.33 -11.69 11.96
C GLY A 28 -0.02 -11.80 10.47
N LEU A 29 0.84 -10.93 9.94
CA LEU A 29 1.10 -10.85 8.49
C LEU A 29 2.25 -11.76 8.04
N ALA A 30 3.40 -11.67 8.69
CA ALA A 30 4.63 -12.33 8.27
C ALA A 30 4.53 -13.88 8.16
N PRO A 31 3.81 -14.63 9.00
CA PRO A 31 3.79 -16.08 8.91
C PRO A 31 3.47 -16.61 7.52
N TYR A 32 2.45 -16.07 6.85
CA TYR A 32 2.10 -16.49 5.49
C TYR A 32 3.16 -16.06 4.46
N TRP A 33 3.65 -14.83 4.55
CA TRP A 33 4.57 -14.26 3.56
C TRP A 33 6.02 -14.71 3.72
N MET A 34 6.40 -15.24 4.88
CA MET A 34 7.75 -15.77 5.16
C MET A 34 7.87 -17.30 4.98
N MET A 35 6.78 -17.99 4.60
CA MET A 35 6.82 -19.42 4.30
C MET A 35 7.87 -19.74 3.23
N PRO A 36 8.51 -20.90 3.25
CA PRO A 36 9.47 -21.32 2.22
C PRO A 36 8.91 -21.20 0.80
N SER A 37 7.65 -21.58 0.59
CA SER A 37 6.94 -21.47 -0.70
C SER A 37 6.76 -20.03 -1.21
N ALA A 38 6.83 -19.03 -0.32
CA ALA A 38 6.72 -17.63 -0.70
C ALA A 38 8.00 -17.05 -1.32
N ARG A 39 9.14 -17.75 -1.14
CA ARG A 39 10.46 -17.25 -1.54
C ARG A 39 10.75 -17.37 -3.03
N GLY A 40 10.05 -18.29 -3.71
CA GLY A 40 10.24 -18.58 -5.13
C GLY A 40 11.50 -19.38 -5.45
N GLU A 41 11.60 -19.80 -6.70
CA GLU A 41 12.76 -20.51 -7.25
C GLU A 41 13.14 -19.87 -8.60
N PRO A 42 14.33 -19.27 -8.74
CA PRO A 42 15.28 -18.95 -7.66
C PRO A 42 14.70 -17.99 -6.60
N GLU A 43 15.33 -17.93 -5.40
CA GLU A 43 14.90 -16.98 -4.36
C GLU A 43 14.80 -15.55 -4.92
N GLY A 44 13.65 -14.88 -4.70
CA GLY A 44 13.34 -13.58 -5.30
C GLY A 44 12.33 -13.68 -6.44
N ASN A 45 12.18 -14.85 -7.07
CA ASN A 45 11.10 -15.14 -8.02
C ASN A 45 9.80 -15.48 -7.29
N PHE A 46 9.30 -14.55 -6.50
CA PHE A 46 8.13 -14.77 -5.65
C PHE A 46 6.91 -15.21 -6.46
N PRO A 47 6.25 -16.33 -6.09
CA PRO A 47 5.11 -16.84 -6.85
C PRO A 47 3.90 -15.90 -6.75
N THR A 48 3.22 -15.70 -7.87
CA THR A 48 2.01 -14.88 -7.92
C THR A 48 0.84 -15.54 -7.20
N PHE A 49 0.68 -16.86 -7.35
CA PHE A 49 -0.46 -17.60 -6.81
C PHE A 49 0.01 -18.62 -5.77
N ARG A 50 -0.60 -18.57 -4.62
CA ARG A 50 -0.44 -19.56 -3.54
C ARG A 50 -1.76 -19.78 -2.82
N CYS A 51 -2.02 -21.00 -2.42
CA CYS A 51 -3.15 -21.34 -1.56
C CYS A 51 -3.01 -20.70 -0.17
N ASP A 52 -4.08 -20.59 0.56
CA ASP A 52 -4.08 -19.94 1.88
C ASP A 52 -3.28 -20.70 2.94
N ASP A 53 -3.07 -22.01 2.75
CA ASP A 53 -2.16 -22.83 3.56
C ASP A 53 -0.67 -22.70 3.17
N GLY A 54 -0.38 -21.89 2.16
CA GLY A 54 0.95 -21.62 1.64
C GLY A 54 1.41 -22.57 0.54
N GLN A 55 0.63 -23.56 0.12
CA GLN A 55 1.00 -24.42 -1.01
C GLN A 55 1.06 -23.62 -2.31
N LEU A 56 1.99 -23.96 -3.19
CA LEU A 56 2.03 -23.43 -4.55
C LEU A 56 0.78 -23.89 -5.32
N LEU A 57 0.30 -23.03 -6.23
CA LEU A 57 -0.82 -23.36 -7.09
C LEU A 57 -0.53 -24.62 -7.93
N ASP A 58 -1.36 -25.65 -7.76
CA ASP A 58 -1.47 -26.77 -8.68
C ASP A 58 -2.71 -26.58 -9.58
N VAL A 59 -2.50 -26.25 -10.85
CA VAL A 59 -3.60 -26.01 -11.80
C VAL A 59 -4.48 -27.24 -12.06
N LYS A 60 -4.04 -28.44 -11.68
CA LYS A 60 -4.82 -29.68 -11.75
C LYS A 60 -5.69 -29.89 -10.52
N ARG A 61 -5.34 -29.25 -9.41
CA ARG A 61 -6.04 -29.35 -8.11
C ARG A 61 -6.08 -27.97 -7.44
N VAL A 62 -6.83 -27.07 -8.07
CA VAL A 62 -6.93 -25.69 -7.61
C VAL A 62 -7.58 -25.65 -6.24
N CYS A 63 -6.95 -24.96 -5.29
CA CYS A 63 -7.53 -24.71 -3.97
C CYS A 63 -8.76 -23.78 -4.07
N ALA A 64 -9.71 -24.00 -3.18
CA ALA A 64 -11.04 -23.37 -3.25
C ALA A 64 -10.98 -21.85 -3.32
N GLU A 65 -10.06 -21.24 -2.55
CA GLU A 65 -9.87 -19.79 -2.46
C GLU A 65 -9.30 -19.14 -3.72
N LEU A 66 -8.70 -19.92 -4.64
CA LEU A 66 -8.25 -19.43 -5.95
C LEU A 66 -9.19 -19.79 -7.10
N ASN A 67 -10.20 -20.64 -6.85
CA ASN A 67 -11.11 -21.13 -7.88
C ASN A 67 -12.25 -20.15 -8.20
N TYR A 68 -11.91 -18.94 -8.61
CA TYR A 68 -12.87 -17.93 -9.06
C TYR A 68 -12.67 -17.59 -10.53
N GLY A 69 -13.75 -17.38 -11.27
CA GLY A 69 -13.74 -17.08 -12.70
C GLY A 69 -12.98 -15.81 -13.09
N TRP A 70 -12.68 -14.91 -12.14
CA TRP A 70 -11.86 -13.74 -12.36
C TRP A 70 -10.37 -13.94 -11.98
N ILE A 71 -10.00 -15.07 -11.37
CA ILE A 71 -8.62 -15.45 -11.03
C ILE A 71 -8.08 -16.49 -12.01
N THR A 72 -8.86 -17.54 -12.29
CA THR A 72 -8.41 -18.70 -13.07
C THR A 72 -7.88 -18.36 -14.48
N PRO A 73 -8.37 -17.34 -15.22
CA PRO A 73 -7.82 -16.96 -16.52
C PRO A 73 -6.37 -16.44 -16.45
N HIS A 74 -5.87 -16.15 -15.25
CA HIS A 74 -4.52 -15.63 -15.01
C HIS A 74 -3.51 -16.71 -14.60
N PHE A 75 -3.94 -17.95 -14.44
CA PHE A 75 -3.05 -19.04 -14.05
C PHE A 75 -1.95 -19.27 -15.10
N GLY A 76 -0.77 -19.66 -14.63
CA GLY A 76 0.41 -19.80 -15.47
C GLY A 76 1.15 -18.49 -15.75
N ARG A 77 0.65 -17.35 -15.31
CA ARG A 77 1.30 -16.05 -15.40
C ARG A 77 1.95 -15.66 -14.09
N GLU A 78 3.20 -15.22 -14.18
CA GLU A 78 3.97 -14.71 -13.04
C GLU A 78 4.14 -13.20 -13.18
N TYR A 79 3.38 -12.43 -12.37
CA TYR A 79 3.23 -10.99 -12.50
C TYR A 79 4.36 -10.20 -11.82
N THR A 80 5.03 -9.32 -12.56
CA THR A 80 6.08 -8.42 -12.07
C THR A 80 5.57 -7.55 -10.92
N ARG A 81 4.35 -7.00 -11.03
CA ARG A 81 3.72 -6.18 -9.97
C ARG A 81 3.61 -6.94 -8.65
N MET A 82 3.38 -8.25 -8.69
CA MET A 82 3.23 -9.06 -7.48
C MET A 82 4.57 -9.28 -6.80
N LYS A 83 5.62 -9.56 -7.56
CA LYS A 83 6.98 -9.73 -7.05
C LYS A 83 7.50 -8.43 -6.43
N SER A 84 7.26 -7.29 -7.08
CA SER A 84 7.65 -5.99 -6.58
C SER A 84 6.89 -5.59 -5.30
N ARG A 85 5.58 -5.83 -5.23
CA ARG A 85 4.78 -5.60 -4.02
C ARG A 85 5.21 -6.50 -2.86
N GLN A 86 5.59 -7.74 -3.12
CA GLN A 86 6.13 -8.63 -2.08
C GLN A 86 7.52 -8.18 -1.62
N THR A 87 8.37 -7.71 -2.54
CA THR A 87 9.65 -7.05 -2.22
C THR A 87 9.45 -5.86 -1.28
N TYR A 88 8.46 -5.01 -1.57
CA TYR A 88 8.07 -3.90 -0.70
C TYR A 88 7.65 -4.38 0.69
N ALA A 89 6.80 -5.40 0.76
CA ALA A 89 6.31 -5.94 2.03
C ALA A 89 7.45 -6.45 2.93
N TYR A 90 8.44 -7.13 2.36
CA TYR A 90 9.64 -7.53 3.08
C TYR A 90 10.49 -6.33 3.52
N GLY A 91 10.59 -5.30 2.69
CA GLY A 91 11.23 -4.04 3.06
C GLY A 91 10.57 -3.39 4.27
N VAL A 92 9.23 -3.31 4.29
CA VAL A 92 8.47 -2.77 5.43
C VAL A 92 8.63 -3.63 6.67
N LEU A 93 8.59 -4.95 6.53
CA LEU A 93 8.82 -5.86 7.67
C LEU A 93 10.20 -5.64 8.30
N PHE A 94 11.25 -5.53 7.47
CA PHE A 94 12.58 -5.18 7.97
C PHE A 94 12.58 -3.78 8.64
N HIS A 95 11.97 -2.80 8.03
CA HIS A 95 11.92 -1.43 8.53
C HIS A 95 11.28 -1.33 9.93
N LEU A 96 10.23 -2.11 10.17
CA LEU A 96 9.55 -2.20 11.47
C LEU A 96 10.31 -3.01 12.52
N THR A 97 11.02 -4.07 12.11
CA THR A 97 11.48 -5.11 13.03
C THR A 97 12.99 -5.28 13.11
N GLY A 98 13.72 -4.80 12.10
CA GLY A 98 15.15 -5.06 11.95
C GLY A 98 15.48 -6.50 11.52
N ASP A 99 14.48 -7.29 11.11
CA ASP A 99 14.66 -8.71 10.73
C ASP A 99 15.58 -8.84 9.51
N PRO A 100 16.78 -9.45 9.66
CA PRO A 100 17.73 -9.58 8.57
C PRO A 100 17.25 -10.52 7.45
N GLU A 101 16.39 -11.49 7.75
CA GLU A 101 15.85 -12.39 6.73
C GLU A 101 14.84 -11.65 5.82
N ALA A 102 14.02 -10.77 6.39
CA ALA A 102 13.15 -9.90 5.61
C ALA A 102 13.96 -8.98 4.68
N LEU A 103 15.05 -8.38 5.16
CA LEU A 103 15.96 -7.58 4.32
C LEU A 103 16.60 -8.41 3.20
N LYS A 104 17.05 -9.63 3.51
CA LYS A 104 17.61 -10.55 2.52
C LYS A 104 16.60 -10.84 1.41
N LEU A 105 15.37 -11.20 1.76
CA LEU A 105 14.30 -11.47 0.79
C LEU A 105 13.95 -10.22 -0.05
N ALA A 106 13.90 -9.03 0.56
CA ALA A 106 13.71 -7.79 -0.20
C ALA A 106 14.82 -7.56 -1.23
N ARG A 107 16.07 -7.81 -0.86
CA ARG A 107 17.22 -7.70 -1.81
C ARG A 107 17.17 -8.74 -2.91
N GLN A 108 16.78 -9.96 -2.62
CA GLN A 108 16.62 -11.02 -3.62
C GLN A 108 15.49 -10.71 -4.61
N GLY A 109 14.34 -10.21 -4.11
CA GLY A 109 13.26 -9.74 -4.97
C GLY A 109 13.68 -8.60 -5.88
N ALA A 110 14.39 -7.60 -5.35
CA ALA A 110 14.92 -6.48 -6.14
C ALA A 110 15.92 -6.94 -7.20
N LYS A 111 16.81 -7.87 -6.84
CA LYS A 111 17.76 -8.47 -7.80
C LYS A 111 17.02 -9.16 -8.94
N TYR A 112 16.02 -10.00 -8.61
CA TYR A 112 15.24 -10.72 -9.62
C TYR A 112 14.47 -9.74 -10.55
N LEU A 113 13.88 -8.70 -10.00
CA LEU A 113 13.21 -7.66 -10.79
C LEU A 113 14.16 -7.03 -11.81
N ILE A 114 15.36 -6.64 -11.39
CA ILE A 114 16.35 -5.94 -12.23
C ILE A 114 16.97 -6.87 -13.27
N GLU A 115 17.37 -8.07 -12.87
CA GLU A 115 18.11 -9.00 -13.75
C GLU A 115 17.20 -9.71 -14.74
N GLU A 116 15.99 -10.12 -14.32
CA GLU A 116 15.12 -11.02 -15.08
C GLU A 116 13.88 -10.35 -15.68
N LEU A 117 13.38 -9.26 -15.09
CA LEU A 117 12.10 -8.68 -15.49
C LEU A 117 12.22 -7.29 -16.13
N GLN A 118 13.38 -6.67 -16.07
CA GLN A 118 13.63 -5.46 -16.85
C GLN A 118 13.77 -5.80 -18.33
N ASP A 119 12.99 -5.15 -19.19
CA ASP A 119 13.08 -5.32 -20.65
C ASP A 119 14.29 -4.54 -21.17
N LYS A 120 15.33 -5.27 -21.52
CA LYS A 120 16.59 -4.70 -21.99
C LYS A 120 16.55 -4.27 -23.47
N GLU A 121 15.57 -4.75 -24.23
CA GLU A 121 15.40 -4.44 -25.66
C GLU A 121 14.59 -3.16 -25.85
N HIS A 122 13.42 -3.05 -25.19
CA HIS A 122 12.48 -1.95 -25.38
C HIS A 122 12.49 -0.92 -24.24
N GLY A 123 13.12 -1.26 -23.11
CA GLY A 123 13.04 -0.50 -21.87
C GLY A 123 11.76 -0.83 -21.07
N GLY A 124 11.71 -0.36 -19.83
CA GLY A 124 10.60 -0.68 -18.94
C GLY A 124 10.74 -2.05 -18.30
N PHE A 125 9.63 -2.54 -17.74
CA PHE A 125 9.51 -3.87 -17.14
C PHE A 125 8.47 -4.71 -17.87
N ILE A 126 8.72 -6.01 -17.94
CA ILE A 126 7.76 -7.02 -18.40
C ILE A 126 6.57 -7.05 -17.43
N SER A 127 5.33 -7.04 -17.94
CA SER A 127 4.14 -7.07 -17.07
C SER A 127 3.98 -8.40 -16.35
N PHE A 128 4.23 -9.50 -17.07
CA PHE A 128 4.26 -10.86 -16.51
C PHE A 128 5.08 -11.77 -17.41
N THR A 129 5.54 -12.88 -16.88
CA THR A 129 6.07 -14.00 -17.67
C THR A 129 5.07 -15.13 -17.70
N GLN A 130 5.01 -15.84 -18.83
CA GLN A 130 4.23 -17.06 -19.02
C GLN A 130 5.11 -18.08 -19.75
N GLU A 131 5.29 -19.27 -19.17
CA GLU A 131 6.21 -20.28 -19.68
C GLU A 131 7.62 -19.74 -19.96
N GLY A 132 8.11 -18.88 -19.08
CA GLY A 132 9.43 -18.25 -19.17
C GLY A 132 9.56 -17.16 -20.24
N LYS A 133 8.49 -16.79 -20.94
CA LYS A 133 8.47 -15.72 -21.95
C LYS A 133 7.75 -14.49 -21.43
N ALA A 134 8.15 -13.33 -21.96
CA ALA A 134 7.44 -12.07 -21.69
C ALA A 134 6.00 -12.14 -22.21
N GLY A 135 5.05 -11.80 -21.35
CA GLY A 135 3.64 -11.64 -21.72
C GLY A 135 3.33 -10.22 -22.14
N LEU A 136 2.48 -10.06 -23.13
CA LEU A 136 2.12 -8.85 -23.84
C LEU A 136 3.27 -8.26 -24.69
N GLU A 137 2.90 -7.69 -25.82
CA GLU A 137 3.79 -6.79 -26.55
C GLU A 137 4.14 -5.60 -25.66
N TRP A 138 5.35 -5.03 -25.80
CA TRP A 138 5.81 -3.99 -24.90
C TRP A 138 4.92 -2.73 -24.92
N GLN A 139 4.31 -2.41 -26.07
CA GLN A 139 3.41 -1.28 -26.22
C GLN A 139 2.05 -1.47 -25.51
N GLN A 140 1.66 -2.71 -25.21
CA GLN A 140 0.41 -3.06 -24.53
C GLN A 140 0.55 -3.07 -23.00
N ARG A 141 1.78 -2.94 -22.48
CA ARG A 141 2.05 -2.88 -21.04
C ARG A 141 1.49 -1.59 -20.47
N THR A 142 0.75 -1.68 -19.36
CA THR A 142 0.14 -0.50 -18.76
C THR A 142 1.17 0.35 -18.03
N SER A 143 0.98 1.68 -18.02
CA SER A 143 1.78 2.58 -17.18
C SER A 143 1.67 2.25 -15.69
N GLN A 144 0.55 1.67 -15.25
CA GLN A 144 0.37 1.15 -13.89
C GLN A 144 1.30 -0.03 -13.60
N ASP A 145 1.46 -0.99 -14.54
CA ASP A 145 2.41 -2.10 -14.36
C ASP A 145 3.84 -1.59 -14.21
N GLN A 146 4.20 -0.54 -14.98
CA GLN A 146 5.50 0.10 -14.87
C GLN A 146 5.72 0.75 -13.49
N ALA A 147 4.71 1.43 -12.94
CA ALA A 147 4.77 2.00 -11.60
C ALA A 147 4.92 0.92 -10.53
N TYR A 148 4.11 -0.13 -10.61
CA TYR A 148 4.16 -1.22 -9.63
C TYR A 148 5.43 -2.07 -9.73
N ALA A 149 6.10 -2.12 -10.88
CA ALA A 149 7.43 -2.74 -10.97
C ALA A 149 8.47 -2.01 -10.09
N LEU A 150 8.26 -0.72 -9.83
CA LEU A 150 9.17 0.12 -9.05
C LEU A 150 8.89 0.12 -7.53
N VAL A 151 7.70 -0.25 -7.06
CA VAL A 151 7.31 -0.07 -5.65
C VAL A 151 8.26 -0.76 -4.67
N GLY A 152 8.70 -1.99 -4.99
CA GLY A 152 9.67 -2.73 -4.17
C GLY A 152 11.08 -2.14 -4.24
N LEU A 153 11.49 -1.69 -5.43
CA LEU A 153 12.77 -1.01 -5.63
C LEU A 153 12.81 0.33 -4.90
N ALA A 154 11.71 1.10 -4.93
CA ALA A 154 11.57 2.36 -4.21
C ALA A 154 11.72 2.17 -2.69
N MET A 155 11.04 1.16 -2.13
CA MET A 155 11.17 0.84 -0.71
C MET A 155 12.59 0.41 -0.36
N LEU A 156 13.21 -0.43 -1.17
CA LEU A 156 14.58 -0.87 -0.89
C LEU A 156 15.59 0.29 -1.03
N TYR A 157 15.44 1.18 -2.02
CA TYR A 157 16.25 2.40 -2.11
C TYR A 157 16.08 3.31 -0.89
N TYR A 158 14.84 3.49 -0.44
CA TYR A 158 14.55 4.25 0.78
C TYR A 158 15.29 3.66 2.01
N LEU A 159 15.42 2.35 2.09
CA LEU A 159 16.09 1.66 3.21
C LEU A 159 17.61 1.63 3.09
N THR A 160 18.16 1.63 1.88
CA THR A 160 19.57 1.29 1.65
C THR A 160 20.40 2.39 1.01
N ARG A 161 19.80 3.29 0.25
CA ARG A 161 20.48 4.23 -0.66
C ARG A 161 21.41 3.53 -1.65
N ASP A 162 21.04 2.34 -2.08
CA ASP A 162 21.82 1.54 -3.04
C ASP A 162 21.93 2.24 -4.40
N ALA A 163 23.15 2.49 -4.88
CA ALA A 163 23.40 3.23 -6.11
C ALA A 163 22.95 2.49 -7.39
N GLN A 164 22.93 1.15 -7.37
CA GLN A 164 22.43 0.38 -8.51
C GLN A 164 20.91 0.53 -8.62
N ILE A 165 20.22 0.45 -7.48
CA ILE A 165 18.76 0.64 -7.43
C ILE A 165 18.41 2.07 -7.82
N GLU A 166 19.15 3.08 -7.34
CA GLU A 166 18.99 4.47 -7.75
C GLU A 166 19.05 4.63 -9.28
N SER A 167 20.08 4.06 -9.90
CA SER A 167 20.25 4.12 -11.35
C SER A 167 19.08 3.49 -12.11
N VAL A 168 18.59 2.34 -11.65
CA VAL A 168 17.41 1.67 -12.26
C VAL A 168 16.15 2.49 -12.09
N LEU A 169 15.91 3.05 -10.90
CA LEU A 169 14.75 3.92 -10.64
C LEU A 169 14.75 5.15 -11.54
N ILE A 170 15.88 5.83 -11.69
CA ILE A 170 16.04 7.00 -12.56
C ILE A 170 15.80 6.64 -14.02
N GLN A 171 16.40 5.56 -14.49
CA GLN A 171 16.23 5.08 -15.88
C GLN A 171 14.77 4.72 -16.16
N GLN A 172 14.14 4.00 -15.26
CA GLN A 172 12.78 3.52 -15.44
C GLN A 172 11.75 4.64 -15.37
N GLN A 173 11.91 5.56 -14.43
CA GLN A 173 11.05 6.74 -14.35
C GLN A 173 11.14 7.57 -15.63
N ARG A 174 12.36 7.78 -16.14
CA ARG A 174 12.56 8.46 -17.41
C ARG A 174 11.85 7.73 -18.56
N PHE A 175 11.96 6.40 -18.64
CA PHE A 175 11.23 5.59 -19.63
C PHE A 175 9.72 5.83 -19.56
N ILE A 176 9.14 5.82 -18.35
CA ILE A 176 7.69 6.04 -18.17
C ILE A 176 7.29 7.41 -18.68
N PHE A 177 7.98 8.47 -18.28
CA PHE A 177 7.62 9.82 -18.66
C PHE A 177 7.92 10.14 -20.14
N ASP A 178 8.97 9.58 -20.70
CA ASP A 178 9.31 9.78 -22.11
C ASP A 178 8.35 9.02 -23.06
N LYS A 179 7.84 7.84 -22.64
CA LYS A 179 7.00 6.98 -23.49
C LYS A 179 5.51 7.20 -23.28
N TYR A 180 5.05 7.31 -22.02
CA TYR A 180 3.62 7.33 -21.69
C TYR A 180 3.03 8.74 -21.55
N ARG A 181 3.83 9.80 -21.51
CA ARG A 181 3.29 11.17 -21.44
C ARG A 181 2.46 11.49 -22.67
N LEU A 182 1.20 11.89 -22.47
CA LEU A 182 0.28 12.23 -23.54
C LEU A 182 0.64 13.56 -24.16
N PRO A 183 0.56 13.69 -25.50
CA PRO A 183 0.87 14.94 -26.22
C PRO A 183 -0.01 16.11 -25.81
N ASP A 184 -1.26 15.85 -25.39
CA ASP A 184 -2.21 16.85 -24.93
C ASP A 184 -1.96 17.37 -23.50
N GLY A 185 -0.93 16.82 -22.82
CA GLY A 185 -0.56 17.18 -21.46
C GLY A 185 -1.52 16.70 -20.36
N LYS A 186 -2.53 15.86 -20.69
CA LYS A 186 -3.56 15.40 -19.75
C LYS A 186 -3.18 14.13 -18.99
N GLY A 187 -1.90 13.83 -18.88
CA GLY A 187 -1.38 12.76 -18.06
C GLY A 187 -0.59 11.71 -18.83
N LEU A 188 -0.56 10.52 -18.28
CA LEU A 188 0.09 9.34 -18.87
C LEU A 188 -0.94 8.45 -19.55
N ALA A 189 -0.57 7.87 -20.69
CA ALA A 189 -1.36 6.88 -21.39
C ALA A 189 -1.55 5.63 -20.51
N TRP A 190 -2.67 4.94 -20.70
CA TRP A 190 -2.86 3.62 -20.10
C TRP A 190 -1.93 2.58 -20.72
N VAL A 191 -1.96 2.48 -22.06
CA VAL A 191 -1.05 1.70 -22.91
C VAL A 191 -0.53 2.58 -24.02
N LEU A 192 0.59 2.22 -24.65
CA LEU A 192 1.18 3.01 -25.76
C LEU A 192 0.47 2.72 -27.07
N GLU A 193 0.33 1.45 -27.40
CA GLU A 193 -0.41 0.95 -28.55
C GLU A 193 -1.10 -0.34 -28.18
N ASP A 194 -2.31 -0.52 -28.68
CA ASP A 194 -3.03 -1.78 -28.58
C ASP A 194 -3.66 -2.09 -29.93
N GLY A 195 -3.87 -3.35 -30.23
CA GLY A 195 -4.71 -3.80 -31.34
C GLY A 195 -6.18 -3.34 -31.20
N ASP A 196 -6.56 -2.87 -30.03
CA ASP A 196 -7.86 -2.27 -29.70
C ASP A 196 -7.73 -0.74 -29.53
N GLU A 197 -8.32 0.00 -30.48
CA GLU A 197 -8.33 1.46 -30.45
C GLU A 197 -8.96 2.03 -29.17
N GLN A 198 -9.89 1.30 -28.52
CA GLN A 198 -10.53 1.73 -27.29
C GLN A 198 -9.55 1.73 -26.12
N SER A 199 -8.73 0.69 -25.99
CA SER A 199 -7.71 0.59 -24.92
C SER A 199 -6.63 1.65 -25.08
N ALA A 200 -6.17 1.92 -26.31
CA ALA A 200 -5.20 2.97 -26.59
C ALA A 200 -5.71 4.39 -26.24
N LYS A 201 -7.02 4.62 -26.33
CA LYS A 201 -7.67 5.89 -25.95
C LYS A 201 -8.08 5.96 -24.48
N GLN A 202 -7.96 4.88 -23.73
CA GLN A 202 -8.36 4.82 -22.33
C GLN A 202 -7.51 5.76 -21.48
N ARG A 203 -8.17 6.51 -20.58
CA ARG A 203 -7.55 7.41 -19.61
C ARG A 203 -7.93 6.95 -18.21
N GLU A 204 -6.94 6.55 -17.42
CA GLU A 204 -7.14 5.96 -16.09
C GLU A 204 -6.52 6.82 -14.99
N LEU A 205 -7.26 7.01 -13.90
CA LEU A 205 -6.74 7.66 -12.70
C LEU A 205 -5.47 6.95 -12.20
N VAL A 206 -5.51 5.62 -12.14
CA VAL A 206 -4.40 4.81 -11.61
C VAL A 206 -3.13 4.87 -12.45
N ALA A 207 -3.19 5.32 -13.71
CA ALA A 207 -2.01 5.62 -14.51
C ALA A 207 -1.18 6.77 -13.92
N GLN A 208 -1.84 7.71 -13.24
CA GLN A 208 -1.23 8.86 -12.57
C GLN A 208 -0.95 8.57 -11.10
N LEU A 209 -1.99 8.12 -10.38
CA LEU A 209 -2.01 7.87 -8.96
C LEU A 209 -0.92 6.90 -8.52
N ASP A 210 -0.74 5.79 -9.24
CA ASP A 210 0.21 4.77 -8.86
C ASP A 210 1.67 5.15 -9.15
N GLN A 211 1.95 6.13 -10.03
CA GLN A 211 3.28 6.73 -10.15
C GLN A 211 3.63 7.50 -8.88
N ILE A 212 2.68 8.29 -8.38
CA ILE A 212 2.89 9.11 -7.19
C ILE A 212 3.11 8.23 -5.96
N ASN A 213 2.19 7.30 -5.72
CA ASN A 213 2.19 6.42 -4.56
C ASN A 213 3.28 5.34 -4.63
N GLY A 214 3.55 4.79 -5.80
CA GLY A 214 4.47 3.67 -5.97
C GLY A 214 5.93 4.03 -5.74
N TYR A 215 6.35 5.23 -6.13
CA TYR A 215 7.76 5.60 -6.01
C TYR A 215 8.06 7.10 -5.87
N LEU A 216 7.29 8.01 -6.52
CA LEU A 216 7.65 9.43 -6.54
C LEU A 216 7.68 10.05 -5.15
N LEU A 217 6.65 9.86 -4.33
CA LEU A 217 6.59 10.43 -2.99
C LEU A 217 7.72 9.96 -2.09
N LEU A 218 8.08 8.69 -2.18
CA LEU A 218 9.10 8.10 -1.30
C LEU A 218 10.52 8.44 -1.76
N VAL A 219 10.77 8.41 -3.07
CA VAL A 219 12.12 8.48 -3.64
C VAL A 219 12.56 9.89 -4.01
N ALA A 220 11.67 10.72 -4.58
CA ALA A 220 12.05 12.04 -5.08
C ALA A 220 12.84 12.90 -4.08
N PRO A 221 12.46 12.98 -2.79
CA PRO A 221 13.20 13.78 -1.81
C PRO A 221 14.62 13.27 -1.53
N LEU A 222 14.91 12.01 -1.88
CA LEU A 222 16.14 11.30 -1.53
C LEU A 222 17.17 11.32 -2.65
N LEU A 223 16.77 11.68 -3.87
CA LEU A 223 17.66 11.69 -5.03
C LEU A 223 18.63 12.85 -5.00
N PRO A 224 19.83 12.67 -5.60
CA PRO A 224 20.74 13.79 -5.84
C PRO A 224 20.19 14.70 -6.97
N GLU A 225 20.66 15.96 -6.98
CA GLU A 225 20.41 16.85 -8.12
C GLU A 225 21.16 16.37 -9.39
N PRO A 226 20.56 16.53 -10.58
CA PRO A 226 19.31 17.26 -10.90
C PRO A 226 18.06 16.36 -10.83
N HIS A 227 18.18 15.09 -10.46
CA HIS A 227 17.09 14.13 -10.46
C HIS A 227 15.99 14.47 -9.44
N LYS A 228 16.39 14.95 -8.27
CA LYS A 228 15.46 15.41 -7.23
C LYS A 228 14.52 16.48 -7.75
N SER A 229 15.05 17.56 -8.28
CA SER A 229 14.26 18.68 -8.81
C SER A 229 13.32 18.20 -9.91
N ARG A 230 13.82 17.43 -10.86
CA ARG A 230 13.01 16.88 -11.96
C ARG A 230 11.85 16.01 -11.44
N TRP A 231 12.09 15.10 -10.51
CA TRP A 231 11.07 14.21 -9.98
C TRP A 231 10.02 14.96 -9.15
N LEU A 232 10.41 16.02 -8.45
CA LEU A 232 9.47 16.90 -7.75
C LEU A 232 8.60 17.70 -8.73
N GLU A 233 9.13 18.14 -9.87
CA GLU A 233 8.35 18.77 -10.95
C GLU A 233 7.34 17.79 -11.55
N GLU A 234 7.72 16.52 -11.76
CA GLU A 234 6.83 15.48 -12.27
C GLU A 234 5.76 15.07 -11.25
N LEU A 235 6.11 15.02 -9.96
CA LEU A 235 5.15 14.86 -8.87
C LEU A 235 4.12 16.00 -8.87
N ASN A 236 4.57 17.24 -9.02
CA ASN A 236 3.70 18.42 -9.15
C ASN A 236 2.77 18.29 -10.36
N TRP A 237 3.32 17.93 -11.51
CA TRP A 237 2.54 17.78 -12.74
C TRP A 237 1.48 16.69 -12.64
N LEU A 238 1.82 15.49 -12.16
CA LEU A 238 0.85 14.39 -12.01
C LEU A 238 -0.25 14.71 -11.00
N THR A 239 0.09 15.36 -9.88
CA THR A 239 -0.91 15.78 -8.90
C THR A 239 -1.87 16.81 -9.50
N HIS A 240 -1.33 17.75 -10.27
CA HIS A 240 -2.15 18.71 -11.02
C HIS A 240 -3.06 18.02 -12.05
N VAL A 241 -2.56 17.04 -12.79
CA VAL A 241 -3.35 16.22 -13.74
C VAL A 241 -4.51 15.53 -13.03
N MET A 242 -4.27 14.89 -11.89
CA MET A 242 -5.33 14.24 -11.13
C MET A 242 -6.42 15.22 -10.71
N LEU A 243 -6.04 16.38 -10.18
CA LEU A 243 -6.99 17.40 -9.73
C LEU A 243 -7.74 18.08 -10.88
N SER A 244 -7.10 18.24 -12.05
CA SER A 244 -7.72 18.93 -13.20
C SER A 244 -8.62 18.04 -14.05
N HIS A 245 -8.37 16.73 -14.08
CA HIS A 245 -9.02 15.82 -15.02
C HIS A 245 -9.81 14.68 -14.39
N TYR A 246 -9.51 14.31 -13.14
CA TYR A 246 -10.12 13.16 -12.47
C TYR A 246 -10.92 13.55 -11.22
N TYR A 247 -10.85 14.79 -10.79
CA TYR A 247 -11.55 15.31 -9.62
C TYR A 247 -12.85 16.01 -9.99
N SER A 248 -13.93 15.69 -9.28
CA SER A 248 -15.19 16.43 -9.30
C SER A 248 -15.34 17.24 -8.02
N ALA A 249 -15.35 18.58 -8.16
CA ALA A 249 -15.57 19.48 -7.04
C ALA A 249 -17.02 19.40 -6.51
N GLU A 250 -17.99 19.13 -7.39
CA GLU A 250 -19.41 18.98 -7.05
C GLU A 250 -19.63 17.75 -6.16
N GLU A 251 -19.07 16.60 -6.57
CA GLU A 251 -19.21 15.32 -5.87
C GLU A 251 -18.14 15.11 -4.79
N GLN A 252 -17.14 15.99 -4.71
CA GLN A 252 -15.99 15.91 -3.81
C GLN A 252 -15.30 14.54 -3.84
N ARG A 253 -15.04 14.02 -5.05
CA ARG A 253 -14.43 12.70 -5.23
C ARG A 253 -13.63 12.61 -6.51
N PHE A 254 -12.77 11.58 -6.57
CA PHE A 254 -12.03 11.22 -7.77
C PHE A 254 -12.73 10.09 -8.54
N TYR A 255 -12.59 10.12 -9.87
CA TYR A 255 -13.16 9.16 -10.79
C TYR A 255 -12.08 8.43 -11.58
N GLY A 256 -12.33 7.15 -11.92
CA GLY A 256 -11.37 6.29 -12.56
C GLY A 256 -10.96 6.68 -13.97
N ALA A 257 -11.80 7.39 -14.73
CA ALA A 257 -11.47 7.83 -16.09
C ALA A 257 -12.12 9.16 -16.44
N ILE A 258 -11.56 9.90 -17.43
CA ILE A 258 -11.97 11.29 -17.74
C ILE A 258 -12.93 11.43 -18.91
N HIS A 259 -13.15 10.42 -19.73
CA HIS A 259 -13.87 10.59 -21.00
C HIS A 259 -15.25 9.93 -21.08
N HIS A 260 -15.73 9.36 -20.00
CA HIS A 260 -16.97 8.60 -20.04
C HIS A 260 -17.96 9.08 -18.98
N LYS A 261 -19.14 9.56 -19.38
CA LYS A 261 -20.20 9.93 -18.42
C LYS A 261 -20.55 8.76 -17.47
N ALA A 262 -20.42 7.52 -17.93
CA ALA A 262 -20.66 6.33 -17.11
C ALA A 262 -19.67 6.21 -15.93
N VAL A 263 -18.48 6.79 -15.97
CA VAL A 263 -17.53 6.76 -14.85
C VAL A 263 -17.95 7.66 -13.70
N MET A 264 -18.80 8.62 -13.95
CA MET A 264 -19.44 9.42 -12.90
C MET A 264 -20.52 8.65 -12.13
N MET A 265 -20.83 7.42 -12.53
CA MET A 265 -21.77 6.54 -11.84
C MET A 265 -21.03 5.71 -10.79
N GLN A 266 -21.69 5.41 -9.67
CA GLN A 266 -21.11 4.61 -8.57
C GLN A 266 -20.69 3.19 -8.98
N SER A 267 -21.27 2.65 -10.04
CA SER A 267 -20.92 1.35 -10.61
C SER A 267 -19.69 1.37 -11.52
N ALA A 268 -19.17 2.53 -11.87
CA ALA A 268 -17.98 2.65 -12.71
C ALA A 268 -16.75 2.08 -12.02
N LYS A 269 -15.83 1.52 -12.83
CA LYS A 269 -14.54 1.01 -12.36
C LYS A 269 -13.73 2.13 -11.68
N HIS A 270 -12.99 1.79 -10.61
CA HIS A 270 -12.21 2.72 -9.79
C HIS A 270 -13.02 3.92 -9.26
N ASN A 271 -14.29 3.70 -8.97
CA ASN A 271 -15.20 4.69 -8.42
C ASN A 271 -15.65 4.31 -6.99
N ASP A 272 -14.73 3.77 -6.21
CA ASP A 272 -14.89 3.37 -4.81
C ASP A 272 -14.25 4.41 -3.86
N PHE A 273 -14.55 4.27 -2.58
CA PHE A 273 -13.97 5.13 -1.56
C PHE A 273 -12.46 4.89 -1.37
N GLY A 274 -11.96 3.67 -1.63
CA GLY A 274 -10.55 3.35 -1.53
C GLY A 274 -9.69 4.17 -2.49
N HIS A 275 -10.04 4.23 -3.79
CA HIS A 275 -9.32 5.06 -4.75
C HIS A 275 -9.48 6.55 -4.47
N THR A 276 -10.68 6.98 -4.08
CA THR A 276 -10.93 8.40 -3.73
C THR A 276 -10.09 8.82 -2.51
N ILE A 277 -10.11 8.04 -1.42
CA ILE A 277 -9.36 8.38 -0.20
C ILE A 277 -7.85 8.36 -0.44
N LYS A 278 -7.37 7.38 -1.20
CA LYS A 278 -5.96 7.29 -1.61
C LYS A 278 -5.54 8.51 -2.42
N ALA A 279 -6.35 8.93 -3.41
CA ALA A 279 -6.07 10.11 -4.21
C ALA A 279 -5.98 11.39 -3.36
N TYR A 280 -6.86 11.57 -2.38
CA TYR A 280 -6.76 12.68 -1.43
C TYR A 280 -5.53 12.57 -0.53
N TRP A 281 -5.24 11.38 0.01
CA TRP A 281 -4.10 11.19 0.89
C TRP A 281 -2.77 11.51 0.19
N ILE A 282 -2.56 11.01 -1.03
CA ILE A 282 -1.36 11.33 -1.80
C ILE A 282 -1.33 12.79 -2.28
N THR A 283 -2.49 13.43 -2.52
CA THR A 283 -2.56 14.87 -2.80
C THR A 283 -2.10 15.69 -1.59
N TYR A 284 -2.51 15.28 -0.37
CA TYR A 284 -2.04 15.88 0.87
C TYR A 284 -0.51 15.76 1.01
N LEU A 285 0.03 14.55 0.85
CA LEU A 285 1.46 14.28 0.95
C LEU A 285 2.27 15.02 -0.14
N SER A 286 1.76 15.07 -1.38
CA SER A 286 2.36 15.86 -2.45
C SER A 286 2.37 17.35 -2.11
N GLY A 287 1.27 17.86 -1.57
CA GLY A 287 1.17 19.24 -1.10
C GLY A 287 2.18 19.58 0.00
N GLN A 288 2.46 18.63 0.88
CA GLN A 288 3.53 18.78 1.90
C GLN A 288 4.92 18.84 1.27
N LYS A 289 5.24 17.87 0.41
CA LYS A 289 6.58 17.77 -0.22
C LYS A 289 6.87 18.99 -1.12
N LEU A 290 5.84 19.60 -1.69
CA LEU A 290 5.95 20.72 -2.63
C LEU A 290 5.62 22.10 -2.00
N GLY A 291 5.26 22.13 -0.71
CA GLY A 291 4.87 23.37 -0.02
C GLY A 291 3.53 23.96 -0.51
N ASN A 292 2.64 23.17 -1.11
CA ASN A 292 1.37 23.63 -1.65
C ASN A 292 0.24 23.52 -0.59
N ALA A 293 0.01 24.62 0.12
CA ALA A 293 -1.01 24.69 1.18
C ALA A 293 -2.46 24.51 0.64
N ALA A 294 -2.74 24.91 -0.61
CA ALA A 294 -4.07 24.74 -1.20
C ALA A 294 -4.39 23.25 -1.40
N TRP A 295 -3.43 22.46 -1.87
CA TRP A 295 -3.60 21.02 -2.02
C TRP A 295 -3.74 20.31 -0.66
N GLN A 296 -2.98 20.73 0.35
CA GLN A 296 -3.12 20.20 1.69
C GLN A 296 -4.52 20.46 2.26
N THR A 297 -5.04 21.66 2.08
CA THR A 297 -6.39 22.05 2.54
C THR A 297 -7.48 21.27 1.81
N LEU A 298 -7.44 21.21 0.48
CA LEU A 298 -8.39 20.46 -0.34
C LEU A 298 -8.39 18.98 0.03
N ALA A 299 -7.21 18.39 0.12
CA ALA A 299 -7.08 16.98 0.42
C ALA A 299 -7.56 16.63 1.84
N ARG A 300 -7.27 17.49 2.82
CA ARG A 300 -7.73 17.32 4.19
C ARG A 300 -9.27 17.35 4.29
N GLN A 301 -9.91 18.32 3.63
CA GLN A 301 -11.37 18.40 3.55
C GLN A 301 -11.97 17.20 2.82
N GLY A 302 -11.35 16.79 1.70
CA GLY A 302 -11.77 15.63 0.93
C GLY A 302 -11.64 14.31 1.68
N MET A 303 -10.56 14.11 2.44
CA MET A 303 -10.42 12.95 3.33
C MET A 303 -11.52 12.93 4.39
N GLN A 304 -11.79 14.06 5.06
CA GLN A 304 -12.85 14.15 6.06
C GLN A 304 -14.22 13.81 5.45
N HIS A 305 -14.55 14.37 4.30
CA HIS A 305 -15.79 14.10 3.58
C HIS A 305 -15.91 12.62 3.19
N THR A 306 -14.87 12.05 2.57
CA THR A 306 -14.88 10.64 2.13
C THR A 306 -15.04 9.69 3.31
N LEU A 307 -14.34 9.91 4.43
CA LEU A 307 -14.46 9.09 5.64
C LEU A 307 -15.87 9.14 6.24
N GLN A 308 -16.53 10.30 6.21
CA GLN A 308 -17.93 10.42 6.66
C GLN A 308 -18.88 9.59 5.76
N GLN A 309 -18.64 9.57 4.45
CA GLN A 309 -19.45 8.79 3.50
C GLN A 309 -19.17 7.28 3.58
N ALA A 310 -17.91 6.90 3.81
CA ALA A 310 -17.49 5.51 3.90
C ALA A 310 -17.85 4.84 5.23
N GLN A 311 -17.99 5.62 6.29
CA GLN A 311 -18.35 5.10 7.62
C GLN A 311 -19.82 4.66 7.65
N TYR A 312 -20.08 3.48 8.24
CA TYR A 312 -21.42 3.01 8.54
C TYR A 312 -21.45 2.14 9.81
N ALA A 313 -22.64 1.89 10.33
CA ALA A 313 -22.86 0.99 11.45
C ALA A 313 -23.51 -0.31 10.92
N PRO A 314 -22.76 -1.42 10.80
CA PRO A 314 -23.32 -2.70 10.39
C PRO A 314 -24.26 -3.26 11.47
N ASN A 315 -25.22 -4.08 11.03
CA ASN A 315 -26.02 -4.88 11.95
C ASN A 315 -25.13 -5.93 12.63
N TRP A 316 -25.34 -6.17 13.90
CA TRP A 316 -24.56 -7.17 14.64
C TRP A 316 -24.63 -8.57 13.99
N ALA A 317 -25.80 -8.97 13.49
CA ALA A 317 -26.00 -10.24 12.81
C ALA A 317 -25.08 -10.44 11.58
N ASP A 318 -24.75 -9.34 10.89
CA ASP A 318 -23.93 -9.37 9.68
C ASP A 318 -22.44 -9.58 9.98
N ILE A 319 -21.98 -9.11 11.14
CA ILE A 319 -20.57 -9.16 11.52
C ILE A 319 -20.24 -10.23 12.56
N ALA A 320 -21.22 -10.65 13.37
CA ALA A 320 -21.01 -11.61 14.47
C ALA A 320 -20.32 -12.92 14.02
N PRO A 321 -20.61 -13.50 12.87
CA PRO A 321 -19.92 -14.71 12.39
C PRO A 321 -18.41 -14.54 12.22
N TRP A 322 -17.96 -13.31 11.95
CA TRP A 322 -16.57 -12.98 11.67
C TRP A 322 -15.80 -12.53 12.91
N VAL A 323 -16.52 -12.12 13.97
CA VAL A 323 -15.92 -11.60 15.21
C VAL A 323 -15.46 -12.77 16.08
N PRO A 324 -14.17 -12.81 16.46
CA PRO A 324 -13.66 -13.84 17.36
C PRO A 324 -14.46 -13.90 18.67
N PRO A 325 -14.69 -15.07 19.26
CA PRO A 325 -15.48 -15.25 20.47
C PRO A 325 -15.07 -14.31 21.61
N ALA A 326 -13.79 -14.08 21.78
CA ALA A 326 -13.23 -13.18 22.80
C ALA A 326 -13.68 -11.71 22.63
N LEU A 327 -14.01 -11.28 21.40
CA LEU A 327 -14.47 -9.94 21.09
C LEU A 327 -15.99 -9.85 21.02
N GLN A 328 -16.71 -10.95 20.78
CA GLN A 328 -18.17 -10.93 20.67
C GLN A 328 -18.82 -10.36 21.92
N ALA A 329 -18.40 -10.78 23.11
CA ALA A 329 -18.93 -10.26 24.36
C ALA A 329 -18.68 -8.76 24.53
N LYS A 330 -17.55 -8.26 24.03
CA LYS A 330 -17.15 -6.86 24.09
C LYS A 330 -17.93 -5.99 23.10
N TRP A 331 -18.25 -6.51 21.94
CA TRP A 331 -18.88 -5.76 20.85
C TRP A 331 -20.39 -5.92 20.76
N LYS A 332 -20.93 -7.03 21.32
CA LYS A 332 -22.36 -7.28 21.36
C LYS A 332 -23.09 -6.18 22.15
N GLY A 333 -24.07 -5.58 21.54
CA GLY A 333 -24.84 -4.48 22.15
C GLY A 333 -24.22 -3.10 22.02
N GLN A 334 -23.03 -2.98 21.41
CA GLN A 334 -22.46 -1.68 21.03
C GLN A 334 -22.79 -1.34 19.59
N GLN A 335 -22.86 -0.06 19.27
CA GLN A 335 -22.91 0.40 17.89
C GLN A 335 -21.49 0.28 17.31
N VAL A 336 -21.21 -0.85 16.65
CA VAL A 336 -19.96 -1.07 15.93
C VAL A 336 -19.91 -0.16 14.70
N LEU A 337 -18.73 0.40 14.43
CA LEU A 337 -18.48 1.20 13.23
C LEU A 337 -17.56 0.44 12.28
N SER A 338 -17.78 0.62 10.99
CA SER A 338 -17.06 -0.08 9.91
C SER A 338 -16.93 0.81 8.68
N TRP A 339 -16.15 0.35 7.71
CA TRP A 339 -16.01 0.97 6.40
C TRP A 339 -16.84 0.21 5.36
N ARG A 340 -17.26 0.92 4.31
CA ARG A 340 -17.86 0.39 3.09
C ARG A 340 -17.18 0.94 1.86
N SER A 341 -17.20 0.18 0.75
CA SER A 341 -16.58 0.57 -0.52
C SER A 341 -17.32 1.69 -1.24
N ARG A 342 -18.66 1.71 -1.15
CA ARG A 342 -19.53 2.66 -1.88
C ARG A 342 -20.81 2.93 -1.11
N PRO A 343 -21.49 4.06 -1.37
CA PRO A 343 -22.83 4.27 -0.84
C PRO A 343 -23.77 3.10 -1.25
N GLY A 344 -24.50 2.55 -0.28
CA GLY A 344 -25.41 1.43 -0.52
C GLY A 344 -24.77 0.06 -0.75
N ASN A 345 -23.43 -0.05 -0.73
CA ASN A 345 -22.71 -1.31 -0.80
C ASN A 345 -21.80 -1.46 0.43
N ASN A 346 -22.20 -2.35 1.33
CA ASN A 346 -21.48 -2.61 2.58
C ASN A 346 -20.28 -3.54 2.42
N GLY A 347 -20.07 -4.12 1.22
CA GLY A 347 -18.87 -4.89 0.90
C GLY A 347 -17.66 -3.98 0.76
N ILE A 348 -16.50 -4.46 1.21
CA ILE A 348 -15.22 -3.75 1.11
C ILE A 348 -14.08 -4.76 1.02
N SER A 349 -13.01 -4.41 0.32
CA SER A 349 -11.78 -5.19 0.29
C SER A 349 -10.77 -4.72 1.35
N SER A 350 -9.83 -5.60 1.70
CA SER A 350 -8.82 -5.30 2.73
C SER A 350 -7.92 -4.11 2.37
N TRP A 351 -7.65 -3.90 1.07
CA TRP A 351 -6.83 -2.76 0.65
C TRP A 351 -7.58 -1.43 0.80
N GLU A 352 -8.89 -1.38 0.45
CA GLU A 352 -9.74 -0.19 0.66
C GLU A 352 -9.84 0.15 2.15
N TRP A 353 -10.00 -0.87 2.98
CA TRP A 353 -10.04 -0.72 4.45
C TRP A 353 -8.74 -0.10 4.97
N ALA A 354 -7.59 -0.62 4.52
CA ALA A 354 -6.29 -0.11 4.89
C ALA A 354 -6.10 1.37 4.49
N GLU A 355 -6.50 1.75 3.27
CA GLU A 355 -6.41 3.14 2.79
C GLU A 355 -7.31 4.10 3.60
N LEU A 356 -8.53 3.67 3.95
CA LEU A 356 -9.44 4.47 4.77
C LEU A 356 -8.89 4.66 6.20
N ASP A 357 -8.35 3.60 6.81
CA ASP A 357 -7.71 3.68 8.11
C ASP A 357 -6.47 4.60 8.08
N GLN A 358 -5.62 4.51 7.04
CA GLN A 358 -4.41 5.32 6.89
C GLN A 358 -4.74 6.81 6.79
N ALA A 359 -5.76 7.16 6.01
CA ALA A 359 -6.23 8.55 5.92
C ALA A 359 -6.82 9.05 7.24
N ALA A 360 -7.61 8.21 7.93
CA ALA A 360 -8.19 8.56 9.22
C ALA A 360 -7.11 8.74 10.31
N MET A 361 -6.09 7.89 10.34
CA MET A 361 -4.93 8.02 11.22
C MET A 361 -4.13 9.29 10.90
N THR A 362 -3.93 9.61 9.61
CA THR A 362 -3.25 10.85 9.19
C THR A 362 -4.00 12.09 9.67
N LEU A 363 -5.33 12.14 9.51
CA LEU A 363 -6.13 13.23 10.04
C LEU A 363 -6.06 13.33 11.58
N ALA A 364 -6.06 12.19 12.25
CA ALA A 364 -5.93 12.18 13.73
C ALA A 364 -4.58 12.75 14.19
N LEU A 365 -3.50 12.47 13.46
CA LEU A 365 -2.19 13.06 13.73
C LEU A 365 -2.18 14.58 13.49
N LEU A 366 -2.90 15.06 12.48
CA LEU A 366 -3.02 16.49 12.17
C LEU A 366 -3.88 17.25 13.17
N ASP A 367 -4.99 16.66 13.58
CA ASP A 367 -6.02 17.32 14.38
C ASP A 367 -5.84 17.08 15.89
N GLY A 368 -5.00 16.11 16.27
CA GLY A 368 -4.86 15.65 17.66
C GLY A 368 -6.12 14.94 18.20
N ASN A 369 -7.08 14.62 17.32
CA ASN A 369 -8.36 14.02 17.69
C ASN A 369 -8.59 12.72 16.90
N VAL A 370 -8.75 11.61 17.63
CA VAL A 370 -8.92 10.28 17.04
C VAL A 370 -10.38 10.03 16.67
N PRO A 371 -10.70 9.80 15.40
CA PRO A 371 -12.06 9.45 14.98
C PRO A 371 -12.55 8.17 15.69
N LYS A 372 -13.80 8.18 16.17
CA LYS A 372 -14.38 7.03 16.87
C LYS A 372 -14.33 5.73 16.08
N VAL A 373 -14.42 5.78 14.76
CA VAL A 373 -14.38 4.62 13.88
C VAL A 373 -13.09 3.82 14.02
N LEU A 374 -11.93 4.46 14.25
CA LEU A 374 -10.63 3.78 14.39
C LEU A 374 -10.57 2.83 15.60
N TYR A 375 -11.36 3.08 16.65
CA TYR A 375 -11.46 2.17 17.80
C TYR A 375 -12.11 0.82 17.44
N TYR A 376 -12.78 0.74 16.29
CA TYR A 376 -13.40 -0.48 15.76
C TYR A 376 -12.62 -1.05 14.58
N THR A 377 -12.22 -0.21 13.63
CA THR A 377 -11.64 -0.67 12.36
C THR A 377 -10.22 -1.20 12.53
N LEU A 378 -9.37 -0.56 13.36
CA LEU A 378 -8.01 -1.04 13.60
C LEU A 378 -7.98 -2.40 14.32
N PRO A 379 -8.70 -2.63 15.43
CA PRO A 379 -8.79 -3.95 16.03
C PRO A 379 -9.43 -5.00 15.12
N SER A 380 -10.44 -4.61 14.32
CA SER A 380 -11.07 -5.52 13.35
C SER A 380 -10.07 -6.01 12.32
N TYR A 381 -9.25 -5.11 11.78
CA TYR A 381 -8.25 -5.49 10.78
C TYR A 381 -7.27 -6.53 11.32
N MET A 382 -6.78 -6.31 12.54
CA MET A 382 -5.83 -7.22 13.19
C MET A 382 -6.42 -8.58 13.57
N GLN A 383 -7.72 -8.64 13.93
CA GLN A 383 -8.31 -9.79 14.61
C GLN A 383 -9.34 -10.54 13.76
N ILE A 384 -9.93 -9.89 12.76
CA ILE A 384 -10.93 -10.50 11.87
C ILE A 384 -10.35 -10.80 10.49
N TRP A 385 -9.57 -9.86 9.93
CA TRP A 385 -9.03 -9.99 8.60
C TRP A 385 -7.81 -10.91 8.51
N VAL A 386 -7.02 -11.02 9.59
CA VAL A 386 -5.88 -11.94 9.64
C VAL A 386 -6.36 -13.39 9.72
N ASP A 387 -5.85 -14.25 8.84
CA ASP A 387 -6.09 -15.68 8.92
C ASP A 387 -5.47 -16.24 10.22
N PRO A 388 -6.29 -16.79 11.13
CA PRO A 388 -5.80 -17.25 12.44
C PRO A 388 -4.93 -18.50 12.39
N ARG A 389 -4.92 -19.24 11.26
CA ARG A 389 -4.15 -20.49 11.10
C ARG A 389 -2.80 -20.26 10.43
N PHE A 390 -2.80 -19.48 9.36
CA PHE A 390 -1.62 -19.32 8.51
C PHE A 390 -1.07 -17.91 8.47
N GLY A 391 -1.79 -16.96 9.06
CA GLY A 391 -1.46 -15.54 8.96
C GLY A 391 -1.78 -14.94 7.59
N GLY A 392 -1.41 -13.69 7.41
CA GLY A 392 -1.73 -12.90 6.22
C GLY A 392 -3.19 -12.44 6.20
N VAL A 393 -3.47 -11.51 5.31
CA VAL A 393 -4.80 -10.92 5.11
C VAL A 393 -5.22 -11.16 3.68
N GLY A 394 -6.42 -11.72 3.48
CA GLY A 394 -7.02 -11.95 2.17
C GLY A 394 -7.69 -10.71 1.61
N LEU A 395 -8.22 -10.82 0.39
CA LEU A 395 -9.02 -9.76 -0.24
C LEU A 395 -10.24 -9.38 0.62
N ASN A 396 -10.87 -10.40 1.18
CA ASN A 396 -11.93 -10.30 2.21
C ASN A 396 -11.55 -11.24 3.36
N PRO A 397 -12.19 -11.16 4.54
CA PRO A 397 -12.00 -12.17 5.57
C PRO A 397 -12.24 -13.57 5.00
N GLN A 398 -11.31 -14.50 5.25
CA GLN A 398 -11.36 -15.91 4.76
C GLN A 398 -11.33 -16.07 3.23
N SER A 399 -10.79 -15.10 2.49
CA SER A 399 -10.57 -15.21 1.04
C SER A 399 -9.09 -15.24 0.68
N THR A 400 -8.80 -15.42 -0.61
CA THR A 400 -7.44 -15.56 -1.13
C THR A 400 -6.52 -14.39 -0.77
N LYS A 401 -5.26 -14.70 -0.49
CA LYS A 401 -4.20 -13.75 -0.10
C LYS A 401 -3.26 -13.43 -1.26
N ALA A 402 -2.85 -14.45 -2.02
CA ALA A 402 -1.86 -14.34 -3.09
C ALA A 402 -2.46 -14.67 -4.45
N PHE A 403 -2.70 -13.65 -5.26
CA PHE A 403 -3.26 -13.74 -6.61
C PHE A 403 -2.79 -12.56 -7.45
N HIS A 404 -3.18 -12.47 -8.71
CA HIS A 404 -2.59 -11.53 -9.70
C HIS A 404 -2.68 -10.02 -9.39
N TRP A 405 -3.42 -9.59 -8.36
CA TRP A 405 -3.39 -8.23 -7.79
C TRP A 405 -3.52 -8.16 -6.27
N GLY A 406 -3.68 -9.28 -5.59
CA GLY A 406 -3.75 -9.33 -4.13
C GLY A 406 -2.48 -9.88 -3.53
N ASN A 407 -1.87 -9.13 -2.63
CA ASN A 407 -0.73 -9.55 -1.82
C ASN A 407 -0.57 -8.67 -0.57
N ALA A 408 0.60 -8.74 0.05
CA ALA A 408 0.92 -8.10 1.31
C ALA A 408 1.11 -6.57 1.27
N TYR A 409 1.15 -5.91 0.10
CA TYR A 409 1.55 -4.51 -0.03
C TYR A 409 0.78 -3.56 0.91
N HIS A 410 -0.53 -3.45 0.72
CA HIS A 410 -1.37 -2.55 1.53
C HIS A 410 -1.41 -2.93 3.00
N GLN A 411 -1.34 -4.23 3.31
CA GLN A 411 -1.39 -4.73 4.68
C GLN A 411 -0.14 -4.34 5.48
N PHE A 412 1.03 -4.44 4.87
CA PHE A 412 2.28 -4.02 5.52
C PHE A 412 2.41 -2.50 5.60
N GLU A 413 1.95 -1.75 4.57
CA GLU A 413 1.87 -0.29 4.64
C GLU A 413 0.94 0.15 5.78
N HIS A 414 -0.24 -0.47 5.91
CA HIS A 414 -1.18 -0.23 7.00
C HIS A 414 -0.54 -0.48 8.38
N ALA A 415 0.22 -1.57 8.52
CA ALA A 415 0.94 -1.86 9.76
C ALA A 415 2.02 -0.80 10.08
N LEU A 416 2.74 -0.32 9.07
CA LEU A 416 3.74 0.73 9.23
C LEU A 416 3.09 2.06 9.67
N VAL A 417 2.07 2.52 8.94
CA VAL A 417 1.37 3.76 9.28
C VAL A 417 0.68 3.66 10.65
N GLY A 418 0.09 2.50 10.96
CA GLY A 418 -0.52 2.22 12.26
C GLY A 418 0.49 2.27 13.42
N TYR A 419 1.68 1.72 13.23
CA TYR A 419 2.76 1.80 14.20
C TYR A 419 3.19 3.25 14.44
N LEU A 420 3.44 4.02 13.36
CA LEU A 420 3.80 5.42 13.45
C LEU A 420 2.74 6.24 14.20
N PHE A 421 1.48 6.07 13.82
CA PHE A 421 0.33 6.70 14.45
C PHE A 421 0.25 6.40 15.95
N SER A 422 0.32 5.13 16.33
CA SER A 422 0.19 4.70 17.73
C SER A 422 1.31 5.22 18.61
N GLN A 423 2.55 5.22 18.12
CA GLN A 423 3.70 5.76 18.83
C GLN A 423 3.52 7.27 19.09
N GLN A 424 3.15 8.03 18.06
CA GLN A 424 2.93 9.48 18.18
C GLN A 424 1.79 9.81 19.14
N MET A 425 0.64 9.12 19.02
CA MET A 425 -0.51 9.35 19.89
C MET A 425 -0.21 9.00 21.36
N SER A 426 0.66 8.02 21.58
CA SER A 426 1.16 7.64 22.92
C SER A 426 2.35 8.47 23.40
N LYS A 427 2.81 9.45 22.61
CA LYS A 427 4.01 10.27 22.86
C LYS A 427 5.26 9.42 23.12
N LYS A 428 5.38 8.29 22.44
CA LYS A 428 6.53 7.39 22.48
C LYS A 428 7.39 7.60 21.24
N PRO A 429 8.72 7.41 21.32
CA PRO A 429 9.58 7.43 20.15
C PRO A 429 9.18 6.36 19.12
N VAL A 430 9.26 6.72 17.84
CA VAL A 430 9.14 5.77 16.73
C VAL A 430 10.50 5.13 16.51
N THR A 431 10.60 3.82 16.52
CA THR A 431 11.84 3.08 16.26
C THR A 431 11.75 2.37 14.91
N LEU A 432 12.67 2.68 13.99
CA LEU A 432 12.72 2.09 12.65
C LEU A 432 14.15 1.64 12.30
N TYR A 433 14.24 0.69 11.36
CA TYR A 433 15.50 0.09 10.95
C TYR A 433 15.81 0.41 9.48
N TYR A 434 17.08 0.70 9.19
CA TYR A 434 17.61 0.97 7.85
C TYR A 434 18.86 0.13 7.60
N ALA A 435 19.14 -0.14 6.34
CA ALA A 435 20.28 -0.95 5.91
C ALA A 435 21.32 -0.07 5.19
N MET A 436 21.85 0.90 5.93
CA MET A 436 22.82 1.90 5.47
C MET A 436 23.80 2.26 6.58
N ASP A 437 24.86 3.01 6.24
CA ASP A 437 25.80 3.53 7.21
C ASP A 437 25.20 4.69 8.03
N LYS A 438 25.69 4.82 9.27
CA LYS A 438 25.26 5.92 10.17
C LYS A 438 25.46 7.31 9.56
N ALA A 439 26.51 7.50 8.76
CA ALA A 439 26.79 8.77 8.09
C ALA A 439 25.67 9.21 7.11
N GLN A 440 24.85 8.27 6.63
CA GLN A 440 23.73 8.53 5.72
C GLN A 440 22.43 8.89 6.47
N ALA A 441 22.43 8.87 7.81
CA ALA A 441 21.23 9.02 8.63
C ALA A 441 20.78 10.47 8.85
N GLU A 442 21.54 11.48 8.42
CA GLU A 442 21.30 12.89 8.76
C GLU A 442 19.99 13.47 8.22
N HIS A 443 19.39 12.84 7.19
CA HIS A 443 18.17 13.32 6.55
C HIS A 443 17.08 12.25 6.48
N LEU A 444 17.04 11.34 7.46
CA LEU A 444 16.03 10.30 7.51
C LEU A 444 14.69 10.85 7.96
N ALA A 445 13.66 10.39 7.28
CA ALA A 445 12.27 10.65 7.63
C ALA A 445 11.55 9.30 7.78
N PRO A 446 10.64 9.16 8.75
CA PRO A 446 9.89 7.92 8.94
C PRO A 446 8.81 7.78 7.86
N TYR A 447 9.14 7.07 6.79
CA TYR A 447 8.29 6.84 5.63
C TYR A 447 7.91 8.16 4.93
N TYR A 448 6.63 8.46 4.75
CA TYR A 448 6.16 9.72 4.13
C TYR A 448 6.15 10.91 5.08
N PHE A 449 6.30 10.69 6.39
CA PHE A 449 6.14 11.72 7.41
C PHE A 449 7.47 12.39 7.75
N ASN A 450 7.38 13.57 8.35
CA ASN A 450 8.54 14.27 8.89
C ASN A 450 8.66 13.98 10.38
N ALA A 451 9.89 13.98 10.91
CA ALA A 451 10.14 13.80 12.35
C ALA A 451 11.55 14.27 12.70
N ASP A 452 11.80 14.47 13.98
CA ASP A 452 13.13 14.76 14.49
C ASP A 452 13.87 13.45 14.80
N VAL A 453 15.11 13.30 14.30
CA VAL A 453 15.95 12.16 14.63
C VAL A 453 16.48 12.36 16.05
N GLN A 454 16.09 11.49 16.98
CA GLN A 454 16.51 11.53 18.37
C GLN A 454 17.78 10.72 18.61
N GLN A 455 17.89 9.53 18.04
CA GLN A 455 19.01 8.62 18.25
C GLN A 455 19.25 7.75 17.02
N VAL A 456 20.55 7.54 16.71
CA VAL A 456 20.99 6.58 15.69
C VAL A 456 21.99 5.61 16.30
N GLU A 457 21.65 4.33 16.28
CA GLU A 457 22.46 3.22 16.79
C GLU A 457 22.93 2.35 15.63
N SER A 458 24.24 2.13 15.51
CA SER A 458 24.79 1.17 14.54
C SER A 458 24.60 -0.25 15.05
N LEU A 459 24.06 -1.13 14.21
CA LEU A 459 23.88 -2.54 14.51
C LEU A 459 25.02 -3.35 13.87
N LEU A 460 25.78 -4.04 14.69
CA LEU A 460 26.82 -4.96 14.22
C LEU A 460 26.18 -6.12 13.48
N ASN A 461 26.76 -6.49 12.34
CA ASN A 461 26.35 -7.64 11.57
C ASN A 461 27.54 -8.57 11.30
N ALA A 462 27.36 -9.87 11.54
CA ALA A 462 28.35 -10.88 11.21
C ALA A 462 28.66 -10.97 9.69
N ALA A 463 27.76 -10.49 8.82
CA ALA A 463 27.93 -10.46 7.37
C ALA A 463 28.48 -9.14 6.81
N GLY A 464 28.86 -8.16 7.65
CA GLY A 464 29.50 -6.90 7.23
C GLY A 464 28.58 -5.89 6.54
N LEU A 465 27.27 -6.11 6.47
CA LEU A 465 26.33 -5.15 5.91
C LEU A 465 25.92 -4.12 6.97
N PRO A 466 26.08 -2.79 6.70
CA PRO A 466 25.71 -1.76 7.64
C PRO A 466 24.21 -1.76 7.88
N ARG A 467 23.81 -1.69 9.15
CA ARG A 467 22.42 -1.50 9.57
C ARG A 467 22.38 -0.53 10.72
N ILE A 468 21.37 0.28 10.75
CA ILE A 468 21.12 1.24 11.83
C ILE A 468 19.70 1.10 12.34
N LYS A 469 19.56 1.37 13.63
CA LYS A 469 18.28 1.57 14.31
C LYS A 469 18.15 3.05 14.63
N VAL A 470 17.05 3.65 14.21
CA VAL A 470 16.79 5.08 14.34
C VAL A 470 15.55 5.30 15.20
N GLN A 471 15.67 6.21 16.17
CA GLN A 471 14.53 6.67 16.95
C GLN A 471 14.15 8.08 16.50
N PHE A 472 12.86 8.26 16.25
CA PHE A 472 12.26 9.53 15.85
C PHE A 472 11.29 10.03 16.90
N THR A 473 11.17 11.34 17.00
CA THR A 473 10.20 12.05 17.84
C THR A 473 9.50 13.13 17.02
N SER A 474 8.45 13.72 17.56
CA SER A 474 7.75 14.85 16.93
C SER A 474 7.26 14.53 15.50
N LEU A 475 6.66 13.35 15.33
CA LEU A 475 6.12 12.92 14.03
C LEU A 475 5.07 13.92 13.52
N LYS A 476 5.25 14.36 12.28
CA LYS A 476 4.33 15.26 11.56
C LYS A 476 3.98 14.61 10.22
N PRO A 477 2.69 14.32 10.00
CA PRO A 477 2.23 13.78 8.73
C PRO A 477 2.39 14.75 7.59
#